data_1be96c16ad76c483e13baf47f3470937
#
_entry.id   1be96c16ad76c483e13baf47f3470937
#
_cell.length_a   1.000
_cell.length_b   1.000
_cell.length_c   1.000
_cell.angle_alpha   90.00
_cell.angle_beta   90.00
_cell.angle_gamma   90.00
#
_symmetry.space_group_name_H-M   'P 1'
#
loop_
_entity.id
_entity.type
_entity.pdbx_description
1 polymer ?
#
loop_
_entity_poly.entity_id
_entity_poly.type
_entity_poly.pdbx_seq_one_letter_code
_entity_poly.pdbx_strand_id
1 'polypeptide(L)'
;MRRINLFSYGMMSLLKLFAHVLVIVLAVSLFQQARSAQAVPVRPPHFDRRAMPEALAAPVRSPKGDAAKPAPDWRFYVLEYHNFTENASQAADYTMTVSALRRDLDFLRDNGYTTVLPRELAAGQLDDGSPLPQKAVLLTFDDGYESNYTLAFPILREYGAKAAISLITSRIDERADGFLTWDECREMAKSGLVEFASHTNDCHIRPDAPGIERKSGEDEETYISRISADLQTSITRIELEIGQNVTTFTYPLGKMELWAEPFLQQHFAVTLSGVYGTARYGDSLYHLPRYNITDLHPASEYLPAS
;
A
#
# COMPACT_ATOMS: atom_id res chain seq x y z
N MET A 1 10.88 36.50 70.91
CA MET A 1 10.37 36.68 69.56
C MET A 1 11.49 36.28 68.54
N ARG A 2 11.36 35.07 67.97
CA ARG A 2 12.28 34.61 66.90
C ARG A 2 11.76 35.09 65.55
N ARG A 3 12.49 35.99 64.90
CA ARG A 3 12.22 36.35 63.50
C ARG A 3 12.61 35.18 62.60
N ILE A 4 11.64 34.54 61.98
CA ILE A 4 11.83 33.52 60.98
C ILE A 4 12.25 34.21 59.71
N ASN A 5 13.43 33.84 59.18
CA ASN A 5 14.05 34.48 58.03
C ASN A 5 13.40 33.93 56.74
N LEU A 6 12.35 34.60 56.26
CA LEU A 6 11.62 34.23 54.99
C LEU A 6 12.52 34.24 53.76
N PHE A 7 13.68 34.88 53.81
CA PHE A 7 14.60 34.98 52.69
C PHE A 7 15.35 33.65 52.38
N SER A 8 15.51 32.77 53.36
CA SER A 8 16.23 31.51 53.15
C SER A 8 15.35 30.44 52.49
N TYR A 9 14.03 30.48 52.65
CA TYR A 9 13.08 29.52 52.03
C TYR A 9 12.89 29.75 50.52
N GLY A 10 12.83 31.01 50.10
CA GLY A 10 12.71 31.39 48.68
C GLY A 10 13.94 31.01 47.90
N MET A 11 15.14 31.19 48.44
CA MET A 11 16.39 30.85 47.79
C MET A 11 16.62 29.36 47.66
N MET A 12 16.21 28.53 48.63
CA MET A 12 16.28 27.05 48.55
C MET A 12 15.29 26.49 47.53
N SER A 13 14.08 27.09 47.40
CA SER A 13 13.11 26.68 46.37
C SER A 13 13.60 27.04 44.96
N LEU A 14 14.21 28.21 44.76
CA LEU A 14 14.79 28.59 43.47
C LEU A 14 15.96 27.65 43.06
N LEU A 15 16.85 27.29 44.01
CA LEU A 15 17.95 26.36 43.75
C LEU A 15 17.45 24.97 43.38
N LYS A 16 16.39 24.47 44.03
CA LYS A 16 15.79 23.19 43.67
C LYS A 16 15.14 23.23 42.28
N LEU A 17 14.47 24.31 41.92
CA LEU A 17 13.91 24.49 40.58
C LEU A 17 15.00 24.53 39.51
N PHE A 18 16.09 25.28 39.73
CA PHE A 18 17.22 25.31 38.82
C PHE A 18 17.89 23.94 38.65
N ALA A 19 18.03 23.17 39.74
CA ALA A 19 18.59 21.83 39.69
C ALA A 19 17.72 20.88 38.86
N HIS A 20 16.38 20.95 38.99
CA HIS A 20 15.46 20.15 38.20
C HIS A 20 15.48 20.52 36.70
N VAL A 21 15.50 21.81 36.38
CA VAL A 21 15.62 22.29 34.99
C VAL A 21 16.94 21.85 34.36
N LEU A 22 18.05 21.92 35.10
CA LEU A 22 19.35 21.48 34.61
C LEU A 22 19.39 19.98 34.35
N VAL A 23 18.77 19.15 35.19
CA VAL A 23 18.66 17.70 35.00
C VAL A 23 17.83 17.38 33.77
N ILE A 24 16.73 18.07 33.53
CA ILE A 24 15.88 17.88 32.35
C ILE A 24 16.65 18.28 31.07
N VAL A 25 17.34 19.41 31.08
CA VAL A 25 18.15 19.88 29.93
C VAL A 25 19.28 18.88 29.62
N LEU A 26 19.98 18.38 30.65
CA LEU A 26 21.01 17.33 30.50
C LEU A 26 20.43 16.02 29.96
N ALA A 27 19.27 15.58 30.47
CA ALA A 27 18.62 14.38 29.98
C ALA A 27 18.16 14.49 28.53
N VAL A 28 17.60 15.63 28.11
CA VAL A 28 17.25 15.92 26.72
C VAL A 28 18.48 15.97 25.83
N SER A 29 19.56 16.60 26.28
CA SER A 29 20.82 16.68 25.54
C SER A 29 21.49 15.31 25.38
N LEU A 30 21.48 14.47 26.41
CA LEU A 30 21.98 13.09 26.35
C LEU A 30 21.11 12.21 25.46
N PHE A 31 19.80 12.42 25.45
CA PHE A 31 18.88 11.70 24.59
C PHE A 31 19.07 12.09 23.11
N GLN A 32 19.33 13.38 22.84
CA GLN A 32 19.66 13.85 21.48
C GLN A 32 21.03 13.36 21.02
N GLN A 33 22.05 13.34 21.92
CA GLN A 33 23.35 12.75 21.60
C GLN A 33 23.30 11.24 21.39
N ALA A 34 22.49 10.52 22.15
CA ALA A 34 22.27 9.08 21.96
C ALA A 34 21.57 8.78 20.61
N ARG A 35 20.63 9.63 20.19
CA ARG A 35 20.01 9.54 18.85
C ARG A 35 21.00 9.84 17.72
N SER A 36 21.88 10.83 17.88
CA SER A 36 22.90 11.15 16.87
C SER A 36 24.03 10.11 16.82
N ALA A 37 24.33 9.42 17.93
CA ALA A 37 25.33 8.36 17.99
C ALA A 37 24.82 7.02 17.41
N GLN A 38 23.50 6.81 17.30
CA GLN A 38 22.91 5.63 16.69
C GLN A 38 22.64 5.77 15.18
N ALA A 39 22.85 6.95 14.61
CA ALA A 39 22.91 7.13 13.17
C ALA A 39 24.29 6.63 12.66
N VAL A 40 24.50 5.32 12.67
CA VAL A 40 25.49 4.70 11.80
C VAL A 40 25.08 5.10 10.38
N PRO A 41 25.94 5.79 9.59
CA PRO A 41 25.63 6.01 8.20
C PRO A 41 25.53 4.65 7.54
N VAL A 42 24.31 4.16 7.34
CA VAL A 42 24.05 3.05 6.46
C VAL A 42 24.46 3.56 5.09
N ARG A 43 25.67 3.20 4.64
CA ARG A 43 26.00 3.34 3.23
C ARG A 43 24.85 2.64 2.48
N PRO A 44 24.22 3.33 1.51
CA PRO A 44 23.27 2.64 0.65
C PRO A 44 24.00 1.40 0.12
N PRO A 45 23.37 0.23 0.16
CA PRO A 45 23.99 -0.97 -0.38
C PRO A 45 24.38 -0.63 -1.82
N HIS A 46 25.67 -0.76 -2.12
CA HIS A 46 26.14 -0.77 -3.50
C HIS A 46 25.37 -1.91 -4.17
N PHE A 47 24.46 -1.57 -5.06
CA PHE A 47 23.69 -2.53 -5.81
C PHE A 47 24.64 -3.26 -6.77
N ASP A 48 25.26 -4.34 -6.29
CA ASP A 48 26.07 -5.23 -7.12
C ASP A 48 25.13 -6.25 -7.75
N ARG A 49 24.81 -6.05 -9.03
CA ARG A 49 24.06 -7.01 -9.84
C ARG A 49 24.59 -8.45 -9.78
N ARG A 50 25.83 -8.65 -9.32
CA ARG A 50 26.48 -9.97 -9.22
C ARG A 50 26.21 -10.69 -7.90
N ALA A 51 25.64 -10.01 -6.91
CA ALA A 51 25.40 -10.55 -5.57
C ALA A 51 23.95 -10.96 -5.32
N MET A 52 23.04 -10.84 -6.31
CA MET A 52 21.66 -11.31 -6.18
C MET A 52 21.62 -12.85 -6.22
N PRO A 53 20.88 -13.51 -5.30
CA PRO A 53 20.53 -14.91 -5.48
C PRO A 53 19.82 -15.07 -6.85
N GLU A 54 20.22 -16.07 -7.60
CA GLU A 54 19.73 -16.32 -8.98
C GLU A 54 18.20 -16.45 -9.06
N ALA A 55 17.55 -16.80 -7.96
CA ALA A 55 16.09 -16.87 -7.81
C ALA A 55 15.39 -15.50 -7.77
N LEU A 56 16.09 -14.40 -7.40
CA LEU A 56 15.55 -13.03 -7.36
C LEU A 56 15.95 -12.20 -8.59
N ALA A 57 16.92 -12.69 -9.37
CA ALA A 57 17.44 -12.00 -10.56
C ALA A 57 16.73 -12.41 -11.87
N ALA A 58 15.87 -13.42 -11.83
CA ALA A 58 15.13 -13.82 -13.02
C ALA A 58 13.99 -12.84 -13.27
N PRO A 59 13.90 -12.20 -14.47
CA PRO A 59 12.69 -11.46 -14.81
C PRO A 59 11.51 -12.42 -14.69
N VAL A 60 10.41 -11.97 -14.06
CA VAL A 60 9.15 -12.71 -14.03
C VAL A 60 8.76 -12.95 -15.50
N ARG A 61 9.12 -14.12 -16.02
CA ARG A 61 8.70 -14.53 -17.36
C ARG A 61 7.22 -14.82 -17.23
N SER A 62 6.41 -14.07 -17.96
CA SER A 62 5.04 -14.49 -18.24
C SER A 62 5.06 -15.96 -18.64
N PRO A 63 4.31 -16.84 -18.00
CA PRO A 63 4.29 -18.25 -18.35
C PRO A 63 3.88 -18.38 -19.82
N LYS A 64 4.76 -18.95 -20.65
CA LYS A 64 4.41 -19.43 -21.98
C LYS A 64 3.61 -20.72 -21.79
N GLY A 65 2.36 -20.59 -21.41
CA GLY A 65 1.39 -21.68 -21.50
C GLY A 65 0.47 -21.39 -22.69
N ASP A 66 0.17 -22.41 -23.48
CA ASP A 66 -0.87 -22.38 -24.52
C ASP A 66 -2.28 -22.27 -23.91
N ALA A 67 -2.50 -21.31 -23.01
CA ALA A 67 -3.83 -20.91 -22.59
C ALA A 67 -4.54 -20.32 -23.80
N ALA A 68 -5.74 -20.79 -24.09
CA ALA A 68 -6.54 -20.31 -25.21
C ALA A 68 -6.58 -18.77 -25.14
N LYS A 69 -6.03 -18.11 -26.16
CA LYS A 69 -6.02 -16.65 -26.22
C LYS A 69 -7.48 -16.18 -26.13
N PRO A 70 -7.80 -15.28 -25.17
CA PRO A 70 -9.14 -14.68 -25.10
C PRO A 70 -9.48 -14.00 -26.41
N ALA A 71 -10.79 -13.83 -26.65
CA ALA A 71 -11.28 -13.11 -27.82
C ALA A 71 -10.70 -11.68 -27.89
N PRO A 72 -10.49 -11.09 -29.08
CA PRO A 72 -9.82 -9.82 -29.27
C PRO A 72 -10.40 -8.61 -28.51
N ASP A 73 -11.63 -8.68 -28.03
CA ASP A 73 -12.35 -7.62 -27.33
C ASP A 73 -12.57 -7.91 -25.83
N TRP A 74 -11.86 -8.87 -25.25
CA TRP A 74 -12.04 -9.17 -23.84
C TRP A 74 -11.50 -8.04 -22.95
N ARG A 75 -12.39 -7.49 -22.14
CA ARG A 75 -12.11 -6.40 -21.21
C ARG A 75 -12.19 -6.90 -19.79
N PHE A 76 -11.34 -6.35 -18.92
CA PHE A 76 -11.50 -6.50 -17.50
C PHE A 76 -11.48 -5.12 -16.82
N TYR A 77 -12.05 -5.05 -15.64
CA TYR A 77 -12.25 -3.82 -14.91
C TYR A 77 -11.43 -3.85 -13.62
N VAL A 78 -10.84 -2.72 -13.28
CA VAL A 78 -10.14 -2.54 -12.01
C VAL A 78 -10.88 -1.47 -11.23
N LEU A 79 -11.41 -1.85 -10.07
CA LEU A 79 -12.19 -1.00 -9.19
C LEU A 79 -11.33 -0.59 -8.01
N GLU A 80 -11.26 0.72 -7.77
CA GLU A 80 -10.44 1.33 -6.74
C GLU A 80 -11.32 1.73 -5.55
N TYR A 81 -10.99 1.22 -4.39
CA TYR A 81 -11.59 1.51 -3.09
C TYR A 81 -10.48 1.92 -2.12
N HIS A 82 -10.83 2.50 -0.97
CA HIS A 82 -9.88 2.87 0.07
C HIS A 82 -10.39 2.46 1.46
N ASN A 83 -11.06 3.38 2.14
CA ASN A 83 -11.56 3.22 3.49
C ASN A 83 -13.05 2.86 3.50
N PHE A 84 -13.51 2.17 4.56
CA PHE A 84 -14.91 1.78 4.73
C PHE A 84 -15.47 2.28 6.05
N THR A 85 -16.80 2.52 6.07
CA THR A 85 -17.52 2.94 7.26
C THR A 85 -18.93 2.34 7.31
N GLU A 86 -19.47 2.15 8.52
CA GLU A 86 -20.89 1.84 8.71
C GLU A 86 -21.75 3.10 8.73
N ASN A 87 -21.14 4.27 8.93
CA ASN A 87 -21.84 5.54 9.08
C ASN A 87 -21.89 6.33 7.78
N ALA A 88 -23.07 6.40 7.15
CA ALA A 88 -23.25 7.13 5.89
C ALA A 88 -22.87 8.62 5.96
N SER A 89 -22.87 9.24 7.14
CA SER A 89 -22.43 10.64 7.28
C SER A 89 -20.91 10.83 7.16
N GLN A 90 -20.15 9.74 7.17
CA GLN A 90 -18.69 9.72 6.99
C GLN A 90 -18.28 9.34 5.56
N ALA A 91 -19.26 9.00 4.71
CA ALA A 91 -18.98 8.70 3.30
C ALA A 91 -18.40 9.92 2.58
N ALA A 92 -17.34 9.70 1.80
CA ALA A 92 -16.59 10.71 1.07
C ALA A 92 -15.89 10.06 -0.13
N ASP A 93 -15.12 10.83 -0.90
CA ASP A 93 -14.44 10.35 -2.12
C ASP A 93 -13.54 9.12 -1.90
N TYR A 94 -12.96 8.96 -0.70
CA TYR A 94 -12.07 7.85 -0.32
C TYR A 94 -12.59 7.06 0.89
N THR A 95 -13.86 7.24 1.27
CA THR A 95 -14.49 6.46 2.33
C THR A 95 -15.89 6.11 1.90
N MET A 96 -16.16 4.83 1.67
CA MET A 96 -17.48 4.37 1.28
C MET A 96 -18.17 3.57 2.39
N THR A 97 -19.48 3.48 2.30
CA THR A 97 -20.25 2.66 3.25
C THR A 97 -20.13 1.17 2.94
N VAL A 98 -20.20 0.33 3.97
CA VAL A 98 -20.26 -1.13 3.80
C VAL A 98 -21.51 -1.57 3.02
N SER A 99 -22.60 -0.79 3.08
CA SER A 99 -23.81 -1.05 2.27
C SER A 99 -23.56 -0.81 0.78
N ALA A 100 -22.74 0.17 0.43
CA ALA A 100 -22.35 0.43 -0.95
C ALA A 100 -21.41 -0.68 -1.48
N LEU A 101 -20.46 -1.17 -0.66
CA LEU A 101 -19.63 -2.32 -1.04
C LEU A 101 -20.50 -3.56 -1.32
N ARG A 102 -21.49 -3.85 -0.45
CA ARG A 102 -22.43 -4.98 -0.68
C ARG A 102 -23.23 -4.80 -1.96
N ARG A 103 -23.76 -3.61 -2.22
CA ARG A 103 -24.47 -3.29 -3.47
C ARG A 103 -23.60 -3.57 -4.70
N ASP A 104 -22.31 -3.19 -4.65
CA ASP A 104 -21.40 -3.42 -5.77
C ASP A 104 -21.10 -4.92 -5.94
N LEU A 105 -20.88 -5.67 -4.86
CA LEU A 105 -20.67 -7.12 -4.92
C LEU A 105 -21.94 -7.88 -5.39
N ASP A 106 -23.13 -7.43 -4.98
CA ASP A 106 -24.41 -7.97 -5.50
C ASP A 106 -24.50 -7.73 -7.01
N PHE A 107 -24.21 -6.51 -7.47
CA PHE A 107 -24.19 -6.19 -8.89
C PHE A 107 -23.20 -7.08 -9.66
N LEU A 108 -21.98 -7.26 -9.16
CA LEU A 108 -20.98 -8.10 -9.80
C LEU A 108 -21.47 -9.56 -9.91
N ARG A 109 -21.97 -10.13 -8.82
CA ARG A 109 -22.52 -11.50 -8.79
C ARG A 109 -23.68 -11.66 -9.76
N ASP A 110 -24.68 -10.77 -9.71
CA ASP A 110 -25.91 -10.86 -10.48
C ASP A 110 -25.69 -10.67 -11.98
N ASN A 111 -24.57 -10.02 -12.37
CA ASN A 111 -24.15 -9.82 -13.74
C ASN A 111 -23.04 -10.79 -14.20
N GLY A 112 -22.70 -11.81 -13.39
CA GLY A 112 -21.76 -12.87 -13.75
C GLY A 112 -20.30 -12.40 -13.80
N TYR A 113 -19.94 -11.35 -13.09
CA TYR A 113 -18.55 -10.96 -12.89
C TYR A 113 -17.87 -11.84 -11.86
N THR A 114 -16.61 -12.16 -12.11
CA THR A 114 -15.76 -12.91 -11.17
C THR A 114 -14.59 -12.06 -10.73
N THR A 115 -14.42 -11.93 -9.41
CA THR A 115 -13.28 -11.20 -8.84
C THR A 115 -12.01 -12.04 -9.00
N VAL A 116 -10.92 -11.39 -9.42
CA VAL A 116 -9.60 -12.02 -9.63
C VAL A 116 -8.52 -11.26 -8.86
N LEU A 117 -7.37 -11.92 -8.64
CA LEU A 117 -6.21 -11.32 -8.01
C LEU A 117 -5.20 -10.86 -9.07
N PRO A 118 -4.35 -9.88 -8.78
CA PRO A 118 -3.31 -9.43 -9.70
C PRO A 118 -2.39 -10.56 -10.17
N ARG A 119 -2.00 -11.48 -9.26
CA ARG A 119 -1.17 -12.63 -9.62
C ARG A 119 -1.85 -13.56 -10.62
N GLU A 120 -3.18 -13.71 -10.55
CA GLU A 120 -3.95 -14.50 -11.49
C GLU A 120 -4.00 -13.85 -12.88
N LEU A 121 -4.15 -12.50 -12.91
CA LEU A 121 -4.03 -11.74 -14.17
C LEU A 121 -2.64 -11.90 -14.78
N ALA A 122 -1.58 -11.78 -13.97
CA ALA A 122 -0.20 -11.94 -14.43
C ALA A 122 0.10 -13.36 -14.91
N ALA A 123 -0.48 -14.39 -14.27
CA ALA A 123 -0.37 -15.78 -14.67
C ALA A 123 -1.21 -16.15 -15.90
N GLY A 124 -2.24 -15.34 -16.22
CA GLY A 124 -3.20 -15.63 -17.27
C GLY A 124 -4.17 -16.77 -16.94
N GLN A 125 -4.25 -17.15 -15.67
CA GLN A 125 -5.12 -18.23 -15.16
C GLN A 125 -5.43 -18.01 -13.67
N LEU A 126 -6.50 -18.62 -13.18
CA LEU A 126 -6.84 -18.63 -11.76
C LEU A 126 -5.89 -19.54 -10.97
N ASP A 127 -5.88 -19.40 -9.64
CA ASP A 127 -5.03 -20.19 -8.74
C ASP A 127 -5.26 -21.71 -8.83
N ASP A 128 -6.47 -22.14 -9.23
CA ASP A 128 -6.81 -23.55 -9.46
C ASP A 128 -6.41 -24.08 -10.85
N GLY A 129 -5.77 -23.24 -11.67
CA GLY A 129 -5.33 -23.55 -13.02
C GLY A 129 -6.41 -23.39 -14.10
N SER A 130 -7.64 -22.97 -13.74
CA SER A 130 -8.67 -22.68 -14.72
C SER A 130 -8.40 -21.38 -15.47
N PRO A 131 -8.91 -21.23 -16.72
CA PRO A 131 -8.77 -19.99 -17.48
C PRO A 131 -9.38 -18.79 -16.75
N LEU A 132 -8.81 -17.62 -16.97
CA LEU A 132 -9.43 -16.37 -16.48
C LEU A 132 -10.85 -16.21 -17.02
N PRO A 133 -11.80 -15.75 -16.20
CA PRO A 133 -13.18 -15.54 -16.62
C PRO A 133 -13.30 -14.39 -17.63
N GLN A 134 -14.23 -14.48 -18.57
CA GLN A 134 -14.45 -13.41 -19.56
C GLN A 134 -14.90 -12.09 -18.90
N LYS A 135 -15.65 -12.18 -17.81
CA LYS A 135 -16.06 -11.03 -16.99
C LYS A 135 -15.21 -10.95 -15.73
N ALA A 136 -13.90 -10.74 -15.90
CA ALA A 136 -12.99 -10.55 -14.78
C ALA A 136 -13.08 -9.12 -14.23
N VAL A 137 -13.03 -9.00 -12.90
CA VAL A 137 -12.93 -7.73 -12.19
C VAL A 137 -11.88 -7.84 -11.08
N LEU A 138 -11.00 -6.85 -10.99
CA LEU A 138 -10.02 -6.72 -9.92
C LEU A 138 -10.52 -5.66 -8.92
N LEU A 139 -10.74 -6.05 -7.68
CA LEU A 139 -11.02 -5.11 -6.59
C LEU A 139 -9.69 -4.71 -5.96
N THR A 140 -9.43 -3.41 -5.83
CA THR A 140 -8.20 -2.87 -5.23
C THR A 140 -8.55 -1.93 -4.09
N PHE A 141 -7.93 -2.11 -2.92
CA PHE A 141 -8.10 -1.26 -1.76
C PHE A 141 -6.76 -0.58 -1.48
N ASP A 142 -6.70 0.74 -1.57
CA ASP A 142 -5.46 1.47 -1.39
C ASP A 142 -5.23 1.86 0.09
N ASP A 143 -3.99 2.19 0.43
CA ASP A 143 -3.47 2.67 1.72
C ASP A 143 -3.33 1.64 2.84
N GLY A 144 -4.16 0.59 2.87
CA GLY A 144 -4.14 -0.41 3.95
C GLY A 144 -4.82 0.06 5.22
N TYR A 145 -6.02 0.64 5.13
CA TYR A 145 -6.82 1.05 6.28
C TYR A 145 -7.30 -0.14 7.12
N GLU A 146 -7.41 0.04 8.45
CA GLU A 146 -7.94 -0.96 9.38
C GLU A 146 -9.35 -1.47 8.99
N SER A 147 -10.17 -0.59 8.37
CA SER A 147 -11.50 -0.94 7.90
C SER A 147 -11.52 -1.99 6.76
N ASN A 148 -10.39 -2.16 6.08
CA ASN A 148 -10.25 -3.25 5.10
C ASN A 148 -10.35 -4.62 5.78
N TYR A 149 -9.83 -4.75 7.02
CA TYR A 149 -9.96 -5.97 7.81
C TYR A 149 -11.27 -6.01 8.61
N THR A 150 -11.57 -4.94 9.36
CA THR A 150 -12.68 -4.96 10.32
C THR A 150 -14.06 -4.93 9.66
N LEU A 151 -14.19 -4.29 8.48
CA LEU A 151 -15.46 -4.07 7.79
C LEU A 151 -15.53 -4.77 6.43
N ALA A 152 -14.52 -4.61 5.56
CA ALA A 152 -14.61 -5.15 4.20
C ALA A 152 -14.30 -6.65 4.14
N PHE A 153 -13.29 -7.15 4.86
CA PHE A 153 -12.89 -8.56 4.78
C PHE A 153 -14.00 -9.56 5.18
N PRO A 154 -14.81 -9.35 6.24
CA PRO A 154 -15.97 -10.20 6.50
C PRO A 154 -16.94 -10.27 5.33
N ILE A 155 -17.15 -9.15 4.62
CA ILE A 155 -18.02 -9.09 3.45
C ILE A 155 -17.38 -9.84 2.27
N LEU A 156 -16.08 -9.64 2.01
CA LEU A 156 -15.37 -10.41 0.98
C LEU A 156 -15.50 -11.93 1.22
N ARG A 157 -15.39 -12.38 2.46
CA ARG A 157 -15.57 -13.80 2.82
C ARG A 157 -16.99 -14.28 2.57
N GLU A 158 -18.00 -13.50 2.90
CA GLU A 158 -19.42 -13.82 2.66
C GLU A 158 -19.70 -14.04 1.17
N TYR A 159 -19.12 -13.20 0.31
CA TYR A 159 -19.32 -13.27 -1.15
C TYR A 159 -18.32 -14.19 -1.86
N GLY A 160 -17.31 -14.69 -1.18
CA GLY A 160 -16.17 -15.37 -1.82
C GLY A 160 -15.40 -14.44 -2.77
N ALA A 161 -15.47 -13.14 -2.54
CA ALA A 161 -14.86 -12.13 -3.41
C ALA A 161 -13.37 -11.94 -3.10
N LYS A 162 -12.56 -11.78 -4.16
CA LYS A 162 -11.12 -11.53 -4.07
C LYS A 162 -10.82 -10.04 -4.18
N ALA A 163 -9.77 -9.58 -3.48
CA ALA A 163 -9.30 -8.20 -3.55
C ALA A 163 -7.77 -8.12 -3.38
N ALA A 164 -7.15 -7.08 -3.95
CA ALA A 164 -5.79 -6.69 -3.66
C ALA A 164 -5.78 -5.50 -2.70
N ILE A 165 -4.92 -5.50 -1.69
CA ILE A 165 -4.76 -4.39 -0.75
C ILE A 165 -3.35 -3.83 -0.87
N SER A 166 -3.24 -2.55 -1.24
CA SER A 166 -1.97 -1.86 -1.45
C SER A 166 -1.53 -1.15 -0.18
N LEU A 167 -0.40 -1.58 0.39
CA LEU A 167 0.05 -1.19 1.73
C LEU A 167 1.07 -0.04 1.69
N ILE A 168 0.84 0.99 2.50
CA ILE A 168 1.86 1.94 2.94
C ILE A 168 2.57 1.31 4.13
N THR A 169 3.69 0.62 3.90
CA THR A 169 4.27 -0.28 4.90
C THR A 169 4.79 0.43 6.15
N SER A 170 5.24 1.68 6.06
CA SER A 170 5.65 2.46 7.22
C SER A 170 4.50 2.68 8.22
N ARG A 171 3.25 2.83 7.73
CA ARG A 171 2.09 3.01 8.61
C ARG A 171 1.81 1.78 9.46
N ILE A 172 1.98 0.61 8.88
CA ILE A 172 1.79 -0.66 9.58
C ILE A 172 2.93 -0.91 10.58
N ASP A 173 4.19 -0.63 10.19
CA ASP A 173 5.37 -0.76 11.06
C ASP A 173 5.28 0.19 12.27
N GLU A 174 4.80 1.40 12.06
CA GLU A 174 4.58 2.40 13.11
C GLU A 174 3.34 2.12 13.96
N ARG A 175 2.50 1.14 13.57
CA ARG A 175 1.18 0.90 14.17
C ARG A 175 0.33 2.15 14.22
N ALA A 176 0.29 2.86 13.11
CA ALA A 176 -0.47 4.09 13.00
C ALA A 176 -1.97 3.82 13.16
N ASP A 177 -2.65 4.67 13.94
CA ASP A 177 -4.09 4.53 14.19
C ASP A 177 -4.88 4.53 12.87
N GLY A 178 -5.83 3.60 12.75
CA GLY A 178 -6.69 3.46 11.58
C GLY A 178 -6.06 2.71 10.40
N PHE A 179 -4.84 2.15 10.55
CA PHE A 179 -4.20 1.29 9.57
C PHE A 179 -4.15 -0.16 10.04
N LEU A 180 -4.00 -1.08 9.08
CA LEU A 180 -3.85 -2.51 9.32
C LEU A 180 -2.64 -2.82 10.20
N THR A 181 -2.71 -3.95 10.88
CA THR A 181 -1.56 -4.59 11.52
C THR A 181 -1.05 -5.75 10.65
N TRP A 182 0.21 -6.15 10.84
CA TRP A 182 0.75 -7.32 10.13
C TRP A 182 0.03 -8.63 10.50
N ASP A 183 -0.52 -8.76 11.72
CA ASP A 183 -1.33 -9.92 12.12
C ASP A 183 -2.62 -10.01 11.29
N GLU A 184 -3.32 -8.92 11.09
CA GLU A 184 -4.51 -8.83 10.24
C GLU A 184 -4.19 -9.13 8.78
N CYS A 185 -3.07 -8.58 8.27
CA CYS A 185 -2.60 -8.88 6.91
C CYS A 185 -2.34 -10.39 6.75
N ARG A 186 -1.68 -11.03 7.72
CA ARG A 186 -1.43 -12.49 7.68
C ARG A 186 -2.73 -13.30 7.69
N GLU A 187 -3.73 -12.89 8.46
CA GLU A 187 -5.02 -13.57 8.49
C GLU A 187 -5.74 -13.45 7.15
N MET A 188 -5.80 -12.24 6.58
CA MET A 188 -6.40 -12.00 5.26
C MET A 188 -5.70 -12.80 4.17
N ALA A 189 -4.36 -12.81 4.13
CA ALA A 189 -3.61 -13.58 3.14
C ALA A 189 -3.88 -15.09 3.20
N LYS A 190 -3.99 -15.66 4.43
CA LYS A 190 -4.30 -17.10 4.63
C LYS A 190 -5.67 -17.50 4.09
N SER A 191 -6.59 -16.57 3.92
CA SER A 191 -7.91 -16.86 3.36
C SER A 191 -7.86 -17.23 1.87
N GLY A 192 -6.80 -16.84 1.16
CA GLY A 192 -6.68 -16.93 -0.29
C GLY A 192 -7.52 -15.90 -1.05
N LEU A 193 -8.29 -15.07 -0.35
CA LEU A 193 -9.12 -14.02 -0.97
C LEU A 193 -8.39 -12.69 -1.13
N VAL A 194 -7.30 -12.48 -0.37
CA VAL A 194 -6.57 -11.20 -0.37
C VAL A 194 -5.14 -11.38 -0.81
N GLU A 195 -4.71 -10.54 -1.75
CA GLU A 195 -3.33 -10.34 -2.17
C GLU A 195 -2.85 -8.96 -1.70
N PHE A 196 -1.62 -8.89 -1.20
CA PHE A 196 -1.04 -7.62 -0.78
C PHE A 196 -0.09 -7.07 -1.83
N ALA A 197 -0.23 -5.77 -2.10
CA ALA A 197 0.54 -4.99 -3.06
C ALA A 197 1.35 -3.89 -2.35
N SER A 198 2.38 -3.39 -3.01
CA SER A 198 3.14 -2.25 -2.52
C SER A 198 2.45 -0.93 -2.89
N HIS A 199 2.30 -0.04 -1.90
CA HIS A 199 1.93 1.36 -2.08
C HIS A 199 3.03 2.29 -1.56
N THR A 200 4.29 1.87 -1.75
CA THR A 200 5.53 2.42 -1.19
C THR A 200 5.71 2.12 0.31
N ASN A 201 6.91 2.36 0.81
CA ASN A 201 7.13 2.32 2.25
C ASN A 201 6.65 3.62 2.91
N ASP A 202 7.13 4.78 2.46
CA ASP A 202 6.89 6.07 3.12
C ASP A 202 6.65 7.24 2.14
N CYS A 203 6.74 7.01 0.83
CA CYS A 203 6.64 8.09 -0.15
C CYS A 203 5.25 8.71 -0.26
N HIS A 204 4.19 7.99 0.07
CA HIS A 204 2.81 8.47 -0.06
C HIS A 204 2.54 9.77 0.70
N ILE A 205 3.11 9.91 1.90
CA ILE A 205 2.80 10.98 2.86
C ILE A 205 3.84 12.09 2.94
N ARG A 206 4.86 12.07 2.09
CA ARG A 206 5.93 13.08 2.13
C ARG A 206 5.48 14.40 1.51
N PRO A 207 5.51 15.52 2.25
CA PRO A 207 5.05 16.81 1.74
C PRO A 207 5.98 17.39 0.67
N ASP A 208 7.27 17.01 0.65
CA ASP A 208 8.29 17.54 -0.25
C ASP A 208 8.39 16.79 -1.60
N ALA A 209 7.80 15.60 -1.68
CA ALA A 209 7.69 14.80 -2.90
C ALA A 209 6.56 13.78 -2.74
N PRO A 210 5.30 14.19 -2.93
CA PRO A 210 4.16 13.31 -2.73
C PRO A 210 4.13 12.18 -3.77
N GLY A 211 3.90 10.97 -3.28
CA GLY A 211 4.00 9.77 -4.11
C GLY A 211 5.44 9.52 -4.54
N ILE A 212 5.61 9.03 -5.76
CA ILE A 212 6.94 8.75 -6.31
C ILE A 212 7.49 9.89 -7.18
N GLU A 213 6.94 11.10 -7.11
CA GLU A 213 7.44 12.23 -7.89
C GLU A 213 8.86 12.63 -7.52
N ARG A 214 9.54 13.28 -8.44
CA ARG A 214 10.86 13.89 -8.20
C ARG A 214 10.74 15.09 -7.27
N LYS A 215 11.73 15.24 -6.42
CA LYS A 215 11.91 16.49 -5.67
C LYS A 215 12.42 17.59 -6.60
N SER A 216 12.11 18.83 -6.27
CA SER A 216 12.63 19.97 -7.02
C SER A 216 14.16 19.96 -7.05
N GLY A 217 14.75 19.94 -8.25
CA GLY A 217 16.20 19.93 -8.44
C GLY A 217 16.86 18.56 -8.21
N GLU A 218 16.10 17.49 -7.99
CA GLU A 218 16.64 16.14 -7.83
C GLU A 218 17.15 15.60 -9.17
N ASP A 219 18.41 15.15 -9.21
CA ASP A 219 18.97 14.45 -10.35
C ASP A 219 18.50 12.99 -10.41
N GLU A 220 18.71 12.34 -11.56
CA GLU A 220 18.23 10.99 -11.81
C GLU A 220 18.86 9.96 -10.87
N GLU A 221 20.15 10.03 -10.60
CA GLU A 221 20.86 9.08 -9.72
C GLU A 221 20.34 9.17 -8.28
N THR A 222 20.18 10.38 -7.76
CA THR A 222 19.62 10.64 -6.44
C THR A 222 18.17 10.14 -6.35
N TYR A 223 17.36 10.43 -7.37
CA TYR A 223 15.99 9.97 -7.46
C TYR A 223 15.90 8.43 -7.44
N ILE A 224 16.62 7.75 -8.34
CA ILE A 224 16.61 6.29 -8.46
C ILE A 224 17.06 5.66 -7.13
N SER A 225 18.12 6.18 -6.51
CA SER A 225 18.60 5.68 -5.21
C SER A 225 17.52 5.77 -4.13
N ARG A 226 16.85 6.91 -4.03
CA ARG A 226 15.80 7.16 -3.04
C ARG A 226 14.58 6.26 -3.25
N ILE A 227 14.07 6.21 -4.48
CA ILE A 227 12.85 5.46 -4.80
C ILE A 227 13.09 3.96 -4.73
N SER A 228 14.22 3.48 -5.26
CA SER A 228 14.56 2.06 -5.17
C SER A 228 14.71 1.58 -3.72
N ALA A 229 15.29 2.40 -2.84
CA ALA A 229 15.40 2.06 -1.43
C ALA A 229 14.04 1.99 -0.73
N ASP A 230 13.13 2.92 -1.02
CA ASP A 230 11.78 2.94 -0.46
C ASP A 230 10.95 1.74 -0.94
N LEU A 231 10.92 1.51 -2.25
CA LEU A 231 10.18 0.40 -2.85
C LEU A 231 10.73 -0.97 -2.42
N GLN A 232 12.07 -1.12 -2.35
CA GLN A 232 12.67 -2.36 -1.88
C GLN A 232 12.34 -2.61 -0.39
N THR A 233 12.26 -1.56 0.42
CA THR A 233 11.82 -1.66 1.81
C THR A 233 10.38 -2.17 1.88
N SER A 234 9.47 -1.58 1.11
CA SER A 234 8.08 -2.02 1.05
C SER A 234 7.94 -3.49 0.63
N ILE A 235 8.58 -3.89 -0.46
CA ILE A 235 8.60 -5.29 -0.93
C ILE A 235 9.07 -6.21 0.20
N THR A 236 10.24 -5.91 0.78
CA THR A 236 10.85 -6.75 1.81
C THR A 236 9.95 -6.87 3.04
N ARG A 237 9.30 -5.77 3.47
CA ARG A 237 8.38 -5.81 4.62
C ARG A 237 7.18 -6.71 4.36
N ILE A 238 6.53 -6.57 3.23
CA ILE A 238 5.36 -7.40 2.87
C ILE A 238 5.77 -8.87 2.78
N GLU A 239 6.87 -9.18 2.09
CA GLU A 239 7.32 -10.56 1.90
C GLU A 239 7.73 -11.24 3.21
N LEU A 240 8.46 -10.54 4.09
CA LEU A 240 8.87 -11.07 5.39
C LEU A 240 7.69 -11.28 6.34
N GLU A 241 6.77 -10.32 6.40
CA GLU A 241 5.68 -10.34 7.37
C GLU A 241 4.53 -11.26 6.95
N ILE A 242 4.24 -11.35 5.65
CA ILE A 242 3.09 -12.09 5.14
C ILE A 242 3.49 -13.43 4.53
N GLY A 243 4.73 -13.55 4.03
CA GLY A 243 5.20 -14.75 3.33
C GLY A 243 4.65 -14.87 1.90
N GLN A 244 4.26 -13.77 1.28
CA GLN A 244 3.71 -13.69 -0.06
C GLN A 244 4.66 -12.86 -0.95
N ASN A 245 4.97 -13.33 -2.15
CA ASN A 245 5.71 -12.53 -3.13
C ASN A 245 4.89 -11.30 -3.54
N VAL A 246 5.53 -10.13 -3.56
CA VAL A 246 4.89 -8.89 -4.00
C VAL A 246 5.00 -8.77 -5.51
N THR A 247 3.89 -8.93 -6.21
CA THR A 247 3.84 -8.87 -7.68
C THR A 247 3.24 -7.58 -8.21
N THR A 248 2.66 -6.78 -7.34
CA THR A 248 1.83 -5.62 -7.71
C THR A 248 2.28 -4.34 -7.02
N PHE A 249 2.32 -3.26 -7.78
CA PHE A 249 2.57 -1.91 -7.29
C PHE A 249 1.42 -0.98 -7.65
N THR A 250 0.98 -0.17 -6.69
CA THR A 250 -0.01 0.88 -6.91
C THR A 250 0.66 2.26 -6.77
N TYR A 251 0.50 3.10 -7.80
CA TYR A 251 1.09 4.45 -7.79
C TYR A 251 0.39 5.34 -6.76
N PRO A 252 1.10 5.80 -5.70
CA PRO A 252 0.51 6.70 -4.73
C PRO A 252 -0.02 7.97 -5.38
N LEU A 253 -1.24 8.40 -5.00
CA LEU A 253 -1.90 9.57 -5.55
C LEU A 253 -2.10 9.52 -7.08
N GLY A 254 -2.00 8.33 -7.68
CA GLY A 254 -2.04 8.13 -9.13
C GLY A 254 -0.87 8.74 -9.91
N LYS A 255 0.18 9.22 -9.22
CA LYS A 255 1.30 9.94 -9.82
C LYS A 255 2.38 9.00 -10.30
N MET A 256 2.75 9.12 -11.56
CA MET A 256 3.77 8.32 -12.23
C MET A 256 5.03 9.14 -12.46
N GLU A 257 6.19 8.47 -12.43
CA GLU A 257 7.49 9.07 -12.76
C GLU A 257 8.29 8.13 -13.65
N LEU A 258 8.69 8.60 -14.82
CA LEU A 258 9.37 7.79 -15.83
C LEU A 258 10.69 7.18 -15.35
N TRP A 259 11.39 7.85 -14.46
CA TRP A 259 12.66 7.32 -13.90
C TRP A 259 12.45 6.13 -12.97
N ALA A 260 11.25 5.93 -12.43
CA ALA A 260 10.93 4.76 -11.63
C ALA A 260 10.64 3.50 -12.47
N GLU A 261 10.21 3.68 -13.73
CA GLU A 261 9.72 2.59 -14.57
C GLU A 261 10.68 1.40 -14.73
N PRO A 262 12.01 1.59 -14.92
CA PRO A 262 12.93 0.46 -15.02
C PRO A 262 12.94 -0.41 -13.76
N PHE A 263 12.85 0.20 -12.58
CA PHE A 263 12.76 -0.53 -11.31
C PHE A 263 11.40 -1.24 -11.19
N LEU A 264 10.31 -0.54 -11.47
CA LEU A 264 8.96 -1.10 -11.37
C LEU A 264 8.80 -2.31 -12.31
N GLN A 265 9.25 -2.23 -13.55
CA GLN A 265 9.18 -3.33 -14.52
C GLN A 265 10.09 -4.51 -14.16
N GLN A 266 11.14 -4.29 -13.38
CA GLN A 266 12.02 -5.36 -12.91
C GLN A 266 11.39 -6.13 -11.74
N HIS A 267 10.62 -5.48 -10.88
CA HIS A 267 10.17 -6.04 -9.61
C HIS A 267 8.68 -6.40 -9.55
N PHE A 268 7.85 -5.78 -10.38
CA PHE A 268 6.41 -6.00 -10.36
C PHE A 268 5.90 -6.54 -11.69
N ALA A 269 4.92 -7.41 -11.65
CA ALA A 269 4.23 -7.93 -12.83
C ALA A 269 3.03 -7.07 -13.23
N VAL A 270 2.45 -6.36 -12.27
CA VAL A 270 1.26 -5.52 -12.43
C VAL A 270 1.50 -4.16 -11.78
N THR A 271 1.14 -3.08 -12.46
CA THR A 271 1.09 -1.76 -11.83
C THR A 271 -0.27 -1.10 -12.05
N LEU A 272 -0.79 -0.46 -10.98
CA LEU A 272 -2.12 0.14 -10.90
C LEU A 272 -1.99 1.66 -10.86
N SER A 273 -2.55 2.35 -11.85
CA SER A 273 -2.49 3.81 -11.95
C SER A 273 -3.74 4.49 -11.41
N GLY A 274 -3.72 5.83 -11.32
CA GLY A 274 -4.90 6.67 -11.10
C GLY A 274 -5.60 7.10 -12.40
N VAL A 275 -5.22 6.52 -13.55
CA VAL A 275 -5.85 6.84 -14.82
C VAL A 275 -7.22 6.16 -14.89
N TYR A 276 -8.22 6.94 -15.24
CA TYR A 276 -9.58 6.44 -15.37
C TYR A 276 -9.79 5.66 -16.68
N GLY A 277 -10.34 4.44 -16.59
CA GLY A 277 -10.59 3.65 -17.79
C GLY A 277 -10.71 2.15 -17.58
N THR A 278 -10.91 1.44 -18.69
CA THR A 278 -11.06 -0.02 -18.77
C THR A 278 -9.80 -0.66 -19.34
N ALA A 279 -9.32 -1.73 -18.72
CA ALA A 279 -8.22 -2.53 -19.22
C ALA A 279 -8.70 -3.55 -20.27
N ARG A 280 -7.80 -3.96 -21.17
CA ARG A 280 -8.04 -5.01 -22.17
C ARG A 280 -7.05 -6.15 -21.97
N TYR A 281 -7.52 -7.37 -22.14
CA TYR A 281 -6.64 -8.52 -22.11
C TYR A 281 -5.69 -8.49 -23.33
N GLY A 282 -4.40 -8.69 -23.07
CA GLY A 282 -3.36 -8.59 -24.09
C GLY A 282 -2.68 -7.23 -24.15
N ASP A 283 -3.23 -6.21 -23.49
CA ASP A 283 -2.51 -4.97 -23.22
C ASP A 283 -1.45 -5.22 -22.13
N SER A 284 -0.55 -4.26 -21.96
CA SER A 284 0.40 -4.27 -20.85
C SER A 284 -0.33 -4.31 -19.51
N LEU A 285 0.15 -5.10 -18.54
CA LEU A 285 -0.33 -5.05 -17.17
C LEU A 285 0.31 -3.90 -16.33
N TYR A 286 1.09 -3.04 -17.01
CA TYR A 286 1.61 -1.82 -16.39
C TYR A 286 0.67 -0.65 -16.62
N HIS A 287 0.54 0.21 -15.60
CA HIS A 287 -0.32 1.39 -15.59
C HIS A 287 -1.80 1.07 -15.82
N LEU A 288 -2.28 -0.05 -15.29
CA LEU A 288 -3.68 -0.43 -15.43
C LEU A 288 -4.59 0.72 -14.97
N PRO A 289 -5.53 1.14 -15.84
CA PRO A 289 -6.50 2.16 -15.49
C PRO A 289 -7.50 1.62 -14.48
N ARG A 290 -8.02 2.49 -13.61
CA ARG A 290 -8.96 2.12 -12.55
C ARG A 290 -10.20 3.03 -12.54
N TYR A 291 -11.27 2.54 -11.93
CA TYR A 291 -12.44 3.32 -11.60
C TYR A 291 -12.51 3.53 -10.10
N ASN A 292 -12.40 4.78 -9.62
CA ASN A 292 -12.61 5.10 -8.22
C ASN A 292 -14.08 4.95 -7.86
N ILE A 293 -14.37 4.03 -6.96
CA ILE A 293 -15.72 3.66 -6.55
C ILE A 293 -16.09 4.36 -5.24
N THR A 294 -17.27 4.93 -5.22
CA THR A 294 -17.81 5.65 -4.07
C THR A 294 -19.29 5.30 -3.86
N ASP A 295 -19.89 5.79 -2.79
CA ASP A 295 -21.34 5.64 -2.59
C ASP A 295 -22.16 6.26 -3.72
N LEU A 296 -21.64 7.33 -4.35
CA LEU A 296 -22.29 8.06 -5.46
C LEU A 296 -21.96 7.49 -6.83
N HIS A 297 -20.79 6.88 -6.98
CA HIS A 297 -20.28 6.31 -8.23
C HIS A 297 -20.06 4.80 -8.07
N PRO A 298 -21.14 3.99 -8.14
CA PRO A 298 -21.09 2.54 -7.93
C PRO A 298 -20.45 1.81 -9.12
N ALA A 299 -20.05 0.56 -8.88
CA ALA A 299 -19.52 -0.31 -9.93
C ALA A 299 -20.45 -0.44 -11.15
N SER A 300 -21.77 -0.40 -10.94
CA SER A 300 -22.79 -0.45 -12.00
C SER A 300 -22.78 0.75 -12.97
N GLU A 301 -22.12 1.84 -12.62
CA GLU A 301 -21.95 2.99 -13.51
C GLU A 301 -20.93 2.69 -14.63
N TYR A 302 -19.96 1.83 -14.34
CA TYR A 302 -18.81 1.59 -15.23
C TYR A 302 -18.84 0.23 -15.91
N LEU A 303 -19.46 -0.77 -15.27
CA LEU A 303 -19.49 -2.12 -15.76
C LEU A 303 -20.84 -2.42 -16.48
N PRO A 304 -20.81 -3.03 -17.67
CA PRO A 304 -22.04 -3.43 -18.36
C PRO A 304 -22.87 -4.41 -17.52
N ALA A 305 -24.17 -4.16 -17.44
CA ALA A 305 -25.13 -5.17 -17.01
C ALA A 305 -25.24 -6.30 -18.05
N SER A 306 -25.63 -7.51 -17.58
CA SER A 306 -25.81 -8.70 -18.43
C SER A 306 -27.10 -8.62 -19.22
#